data_6b71073c6343a841147e7ae13e9665c6
#
_entry.id   6b71073c6343a841147e7ae13e9665c6
#
_cell.length_a   1.000
_cell.length_b   1.000
_cell.length_c   1.000
_cell.angle_alpha   90.00
_cell.angle_beta   90.00
_cell.angle_gamma   90.00
#
_symmetry.space_group_name_H-M   'P 1'
#
loop_
_entity.id
_entity.type
_entity.pdbx_description
1 polymer ?
#
loop_
_entity_poly.entity_id
_entity_poly.type
_entity_poly.pdbx_seq_one_letter_code
_entity_poly.pdbx_strand_id
1 'polypeptide(L)'
;MNITNAGVRGYNPTGVVIHNDAGSNGANTGFYNSWLPNHDPENGFAHVYIASDGRLQASDFSNMAWHCANSYGNANYASWEVCQSEGDLSQFLRNERAVLDDVAKYMKQWGLTPNHDTVKLHQELSATSCPRRSVEVHGGTVESCLSYFITELNKRLTGKNTNTNTEKRKYKMFAIYSDGSNKQLYILNVATGKENKITNDERKAILADNVMKEMVVDFGKANRTSLGKSNEALKKFR
;
A
#
# COMPACT_ATOMS: atom_id res chain seq x y z
N MET A 1 -20.60 -9.54 -6.59
CA MET A 1 -21.36 -8.26 -6.60
C MET A 1 -21.02 -7.53 -7.88
N ASN A 2 -21.91 -6.70 -8.43
CA ASN A 2 -21.57 -5.83 -9.58
C ASN A 2 -22.36 -4.52 -9.47
N ILE A 3 -21.73 -3.50 -8.89
CA ILE A 3 -22.31 -2.15 -8.74
C ILE A 3 -22.16 -1.44 -10.09
N THR A 4 -23.26 -0.93 -10.64
CA THR A 4 -23.31 -0.31 -11.97
C THR A 4 -23.78 1.15 -11.95
N ASN A 5 -24.04 1.70 -10.78
CA ASN A 5 -24.64 3.02 -10.59
C ASN A 5 -23.83 4.16 -11.23
N ALA A 6 -22.50 4.03 -11.29
CA ALA A 6 -21.65 5.05 -11.91
C ALA A 6 -21.65 5.04 -13.44
N GLY A 7 -22.31 4.04 -14.05
CA GLY A 7 -22.43 3.90 -15.51
C GLY A 7 -21.38 3.00 -16.13
N VAL A 8 -21.50 2.78 -17.43
CA VAL A 8 -20.60 1.91 -18.23
C VAL A 8 -19.47 2.73 -18.83
N ARG A 9 -18.22 2.21 -18.74
CA ARG A 9 -17.04 2.86 -19.31
C ARG A 9 -16.93 2.67 -20.82
N GLY A 10 -17.26 1.50 -21.33
CA GLY A 10 -17.23 1.20 -22.77
C GLY A 10 -15.84 0.95 -23.38
N TYR A 11 -14.77 1.04 -22.59
CA TYR A 11 -13.37 0.78 -22.99
C TYR A 11 -12.56 0.26 -21.77
N ASN A 12 -11.35 -0.24 -22.00
CA ASN A 12 -10.47 -0.64 -20.91
C ASN A 12 -10.03 0.58 -20.09
N PRO A 13 -9.86 0.44 -18.77
CA PRO A 13 -9.25 1.48 -17.97
C PRO A 13 -7.94 1.98 -18.57
N THR A 14 -7.70 3.28 -18.51
CA THR A 14 -6.45 3.90 -18.97
C THR A 14 -5.40 4.01 -17.88
N GLY A 15 -5.75 3.63 -16.67
CA GLY A 15 -4.87 3.61 -15.51
C GLY A 15 -5.57 3.03 -14.27
N VAL A 16 -4.88 3.11 -13.15
CA VAL A 16 -5.29 2.56 -11.88
C VAL A 16 -5.15 3.59 -10.75
N VAL A 17 -6.04 3.53 -9.77
CA VAL A 17 -5.93 4.29 -8.52
C VAL A 17 -5.88 3.33 -7.35
N ILE A 18 -4.88 3.51 -6.49
CA ILE A 18 -4.70 2.71 -5.27
C ILE A 18 -5.15 3.54 -4.08
N HIS A 19 -6.07 2.98 -3.30
CA HIS A 19 -6.68 3.56 -2.11
C HIS A 19 -6.30 2.79 -0.84
N ASN A 20 -6.57 3.41 0.30
CA ASN A 20 -6.68 2.73 1.58
C ASN A 20 -8.10 2.92 2.12
N ASP A 21 -8.69 1.86 2.64
CA ASP A 21 -10.10 1.81 3.03
C ASP A 21 -10.49 2.75 4.17
N ALA A 22 -9.54 3.34 4.89
CA ALA A 22 -9.78 4.18 6.10
C ALA A 22 -10.83 3.57 7.05
N GLY A 23 -11.03 2.27 6.93
CA GLY A 23 -12.02 1.51 7.66
C GLY A 23 -11.57 1.15 9.06
N SER A 24 -12.30 0.25 9.70
CA SER A 24 -11.92 -0.30 10.99
C SER A 24 -10.72 -1.24 10.86
N ASN A 25 -10.06 -1.53 11.98
CA ASN A 25 -8.95 -2.49 12.05
C ASN A 25 -9.32 -3.86 11.46
N GLY A 26 -10.59 -4.25 11.49
CA GLY A 26 -11.07 -5.57 11.08
C GLY A 26 -11.84 -5.59 9.77
N ALA A 27 -12.03 -4.47 9.07
CA ALA A 27 -12.79 -4.42 7.82
C ALA A 27 -12.14 -5.29 6.75
N ASN A 28 -12.70 -6.47 6.53
CA ASN A 28 -12.25 -7.46 5.57
C ASN A 28 -13.22 -7.57 4.37
N THR A 29 -12.98 -8.48 3.43
CA THR A 29 -13.87 -8.63 2.26
C THR A 29 -15.27 -9.07 2.64
N GLY A 30 -15.43 -9.89 3.68
CA GLY A 30 -16.73 -10.29 4.23
C GLY A 30 -17.51 -9.07 4.77
N PHE A 31 -16.83 -8.16 5.46
CA PHE A 31 -17.42 -6.88 5.89
C PHE A 31 -17.92 -6.08 4.69
N TYR A 32 -17.06 -5.82 3.69
CA TYR A 32 -17.43 -5.03 2.52
C TYR A 32 -18.53 -5.68 1.67
N ASN A 33 -18.53 -7.01 1.58
CA ASN A 33 -19.58 -7.75 0.87
C ASN A 33 -20.97 -7.59 1.52
N SER A 34 -21.01 -7.36 2.82
CA SER A 34 -22.24 -7.10 3.58
C SER A 34 -22.60 -5.62 3.62
N TRP A 35 -21.60 -4.74 3.66
CA TRP A 35 -21.76 -3.30 3.80
C TRP A 35 -22.17 -2.62 2.49
N LEU A 36 -21.48 -2.92 1.38
CA LEU A 36 -21.70 -2.28 0.09
C LEU A 36 -23.15 -2.37 -0.45
N PRO A 37 -23.91 -3.45 -0.26
CA PRO A 37 -25.31 -3.50 -0.70
C PRO A 37 -26.23 -2.52 0.04
N ASN A 38 -25.83 -2.09 1.23
CA ASN A 38 -26.58 -1.17 2.09
C ASN A 38 -25.97 0.24 2.12
N HIS A 39 -24.88 0.45 1.41
CA HIS A 39 -24.21 1.73 1.26
C HIS A 39 -24.74 2.43 0.02
N ASP A 40 -25.07 3.71 0.15
CA ASP A 40 -25.44 4.51 -1.02
C ASP A 40 -24.20 4.64 -1.93
N PRO A 41 -24.26 4.13 -3.17
CA PRO A 41 -23.14 4.17 -4.08
C PRO A 41 -22.63 5.59 -4.39
N GLU A 42 -23.47 6.61 -4.27
CA GLU A 42 -23.10 8.01 -4.49
C GLU A 42 -22.11 8.53 -3.43
N ASN A 43 -22.04 7.88 -2.27
CA ASN A 43 -21.04 8.17 -1.25
C ASN A 43 -19.67 7.56 -1.53
N GLY A 44 -19.53 6.83 -2.65
CA GLY A 44 -18.29 6.29 -3.17
C GLY A 44 -18.12 4.79 -2.98
N PHE A 45 -17.52 4.17 -3.97
CA PHE A 45 -17.10 2.75 -3.95
C PHE A 45 -15.94 2.53 -4.93
N ALA A 46 -15.05 1.57 -4.61
CA ALA A 46 -13.99 1.12 -5.51
C ALA A 46 -14.40 -0.15 -6.27
N HIS A 47 -13.69 -0.47 -7.34
CA HIS A 47 -13.95 -1.69 -8.11
C HIS A 47 -13.57 -2.95 -7.33
N VAL A 48 -12.48 -2.91 -6.55
CA VAL A 48 -11.91 -4.07 -5.87
C VAL A 48 -11.51 -3.71 -4.43
N TYR A 49 -11.78 -4.63 -3.52
CA TYR A 49 -11.34 -4.59 -2.12
C TYR A 49 -10.49 -5.84 -1.84
N ILE A 50 -9.30 -5.66 -1.28
CA ILE A 50 -8.41 -6.76 -0.91
C ILE A 50 -8.03 -6.67 0.56
N ALA A 51 -8.27 -7.76 1.28
CA ALA A 51 -8.05 -7.89 2.70
C ALA A 51 -7.43 -9.24 3.07
N SER A 52 -7.29 -9.50 4.37
CA SER A 52 -6.72 -10.75 4.91
C SER A 52 -7.46 -12.03 4.51
N ASP A 53 -8.73 -11.92 4.18
CA ASP A 53 -9.61 -13.03 3.78
C ASP A 53 -9.79 -13.15 2.26
N GLY A 54 -9.10 -12.34 1.47
CA GLY A 54 -9.08 -12.45 0.02
C GLY A 54 -9.44 -11.19 -0.75
N ARG A 55 -10.12 -11.37 -1.89
CA ARG A 55 -10.44 -10.35 -2.87
C ARG A 55 -11.95 -10.29 -3.11
N LEU A 56 -12.53 -9.10 -3.03
CA LEU A 56 -13.91 -8.82 -3.40
C LEU A 56 -13.92 -7.93 -4.66
N GLN A 57 -14.60 -8.37 -5.71
CA GLN A 57 -14.98 -7.53 -6.85
C GLN A 57 -16.33 -6.88 -6.55
N ALA A 58 -16.34 -5.56 -6.37
CA ALA A 58 -17.56 -4.79 -6.12
C ALA A 58 -18.21 -4.30 -7.41
N SER A 59 -17.42 -4.00 -8.45
CA SER A 59 -17.89 -3.62 -9.77
C SER A 59 -16.96 -4.17 -10.86
N ASP A 60 -17.49 -4.52 -12.00
CA ASP A 60 -16.69 -4.88 -13.18
C ASP A 60 -15.90 -3.68 -13.70
N PHE A 61 -14.73 -3.92 -14.25
CA PHE A 61 -13.88 -2.85 -14.81
C PHE A 61 -14.43 -2.24 -16.10
N SER A 62 -15.45 -2.85 -16.72
CA SER A 62 -16.22 -2.25 -17.80
C SER A 62 -17.16 -1.13 -17.33
N ASN A 63 -17.42 -1.05 -16.04
CA ASN A 63 -18.15 0.03 -15.42
C ASN A 63 -17.18 1.12 -14.92
N MET A 64 -17.71 2.31 -14.72
CA MET A 64 -17.10 3.36 -13.91
C MET A 64 -17.31 3.06 -12.41
N ALA A 65 -16.56 3.73 -11.54
CA ALA A 65 -16.82 3.70 -10.10
C ALA A 65 -16.66 5.12 -9.53
N TRP A 66 -17.43 5.45 -8.53
CA TRP A 66 -17.29 6.71 -7.80
C TRP A 66 -16.28 6.54 -6.66
N HIS A 67 -14.98 6.59 -6.99
CA HIS A 67 -13.93 6.25 -6.04
C HIS A 67 -12.99 7.40 -5.66
N CYS A 68 -12.96 8.50 -6.45
CA CYS A 68 -11.91 9.50 -6.24
C CYS A 68 -12.42 10.96 -6.30
N ALA A 69 -13.72 11.19 -6.20
CA ALA A 69 -14.35 12.51 -6.26
C ALA A 69 -13.86 13.39 -7.44
N ASN A 70 -13.45 12.75 -8.54
CA ASN A 70 -12.95 13.37 -9.75
C ASN A 70 -13.58 12.68 -10.95
N SER A 71 -14.31 13.40 -11.78
CA SER A 71 -15.08 12.82 -12.90
C SER A 71 -14.18 12.10 -13.91
N TYR A 72 -13.01 12.66 -14.20
CA TYR A 72 -12.04 12.02 -15.10
C TYR A 72 -11.50 10.71 -14.49
N GLY A 73 -11.07 10.74 -13.23
CA GLY A 73 -10.57 9.57 -12.51
C GLY A 73 -11.62 8.46 -12.40
N ASN A 74 -12.85 8.81 -12.01
CA ASN A 74 -13.98 7.87 -11.90
C ASN A 74 -14.31 7.19 -13.24
N ALA A 75 -14.23 7.94 -14.33
CA ALA A 75 -14.53 7.43 -15.67
C ALA A 75 -13.38 6.59 -16.26
N ASN A 76 -12.13 6.96 -16.02
CA ASN A 76 -10.98 6.43 -16.76
C ASN A 76 -10.13 5.43 -16.00
N TYR A 77 -10.11 5.48 -14.68
CA TYR A 77 -9.24 4.62 -13.86
C TYR A 77 -10.02 3.50 -13.19
N ALA A 78 -9.41 2.34 -13.11
CA ALA A 78 -9.86 1.27 -12.23
C ALA A 78 -9.29 1.49 -10.82
N SER A 79 -9.98 1.01 -9.78
CA SER A 79 -9.64 1.35 -8.39
C SER A 79 -9.58 0.12 -7.48
N TRP A 80 -8.61 0.12 -6.57
CA TRP A 80 -8.39 -0.91 -5.56
C TRP A 80 -8.27 -0.30 -4.18
N GLU A 81 -8.95 -0.92 -3.21
CA GLU A 81 -8.80 -0.64 -1.80
C GLU A 81 -7.84 -1.64 -1.15
N VAL A 82 -6.78 -1.12 -0.54
CA VAL A 82 -5.99 -1.87 0.45
C VAL A 82 -6.74 -1.81 1.76
N CYS A 83 -7.42 -2.90 2.12
CA CYS A 83 -8.27 -2.96 3.31
C CYS A 83 -7.46 -3.13 4.60
N GLN A 84 -8.13 -2.92 5.74
CA GLN A 84 -7.56 -3.02 7.08
C GLN A 84 -6.41 -2.01 7.31
N SER A 85 -6.55 -0.82 6.74
CA SER A 85 -5.51 0.21 6.78
C SER A 85 -5.24 0.78 8.17
N GLU A 86 -6.18 0.66 9.11
CA GLU A 86 -6.00 1.05 10.52
C GLU A 86 -5.57 -0.12 11.42
N GLY A 87 -5.38 -1.32 10.85
CA GLY A 87 -5.04 -2.54 11.56
C GLY A 87 -3.54 -2.78 11.72
N ASP A 88 -3.21 -4.07 11.94
CA ASP A 88 -1.82 -4.54 12.04
C ASP A 88 -1.01 -4.20 10.78
N LEU A 89 0.19 -3.67 10.99
CA LEU A 89 1.05 -3.22 9.89
C LEU A 89 1.45 -4.36 8.95
N SER A 90 1.78 -5.54 9.50
CA SER A 90 2.21 -6.67 8.68
C SER A 90 1.07 -7.19 7.83
N GLN A 91 -0.16 -7.21 8.39
CA GLN A 91 -1.36 -7.59 7.63
C GLN A 91 -1.66 -6.57 6.54
N PHE A 92 -1.62 -5.27 6.86
CA PHE A 92 -1.81 -4.20 5.89
C PHE A 92 -0.84 -4.33 4.70
N LEU A 93 0.45 -4.53 4.97
CA LEU A 93 1.47 -4.71 3.92
C LEU A 93 1.30 -6.00 3.12
N ARG A 94 0.72 -7.07 3.69
CA ARG A 94 0.32 -8.26 2.92
C ARG A 94 -0.83 -7.94 1.98
N ASN A 95 -1.84 -7.21 2.46
CA ASN A 95 -2.98 -6.79 1.65
C ASN A 95 -2.54 -5.86 0.51
N GLU A 96 -1.65 -4.91 0.79
CA GLU A 96 -1.10 -3.99 -0.22
C GLU A 96 -0.32 -4.75 -1.31
N ARG A 97 0.49 -5.74 -0.94
CA ARG A 97 1.15 -6.61 -1.93
C ARG A 97 0.15 -7.37 -2.79
N ALA A 98 -0.90 -7.92 -2.19
CA ALA A 98 -1.94 -8.60 -2.93
C ALA A 98 -2.70 -7.65 -3.87
N VAL A 99 -2.90 -6.39 -3.47
CA VAL A 99 -3.40 -5.33 -4.36
C VAL A 99 -2.46 -5.12 -5.53
N LEU A 100 -1.14 -4.96 -5.29
CA LEU A 100 -0.16 -4.76 -6.35
C LEU A 100 -0.06 -5.96 -7.30
N ASP A 101 -0.22 -7.18 -6.79
CA ASP A 101 -0.26 -8.40 -7.61
C ASP A 101 -1.50 -8.41 -8.53
N ASP A 102 -2.68 -8.05 -8.00
CA ASP A 102 -3.92 -7.98 -8.78
C ASP A 102 -3.87 -6.82 -9.79
N VAL A 103 -3.41 -5.63 -9.39
CA VAL A 103 -3.21 -4.47 -10.28
C VAL A 103 -2.28 -4.82 -11.44
N ALA A 104 -1.13 -5.44 -11.18
CA ALA A 104 -0.18 -5.83 -12.22
C ALA A 104 -0.80 -6.79 -13.23
N LYS A 105 -1.60 -7.77 -12.77
CA LYS A 105 -2.34 -8.69 -13.64
C LYS A 105 -3.24 -7.93 -14.62
N TYR A 106 -4.03 -6.97 -14.13
CA TYR A 106 -4.96 -6.21 -14.96
C TYR A 106 -4.25 -5.17 -15.83
N MET A 107 -3.22 -4.48 -15.33
CA MET A 107 -2.39 -3.59 -16.16
C MET A 107 -1.80 -4.35 -17.35
N LYS A 108 -1.31 -5.58 -17.13
CA LYS A 108 -0.83 -6.45 -18.21
C LYS A 108 -1.93 -6.78 -19.22
N GLN A 109 -3.12 -7.12 -18.73
CA GLN A 109 -4.28 -7.44 -19.58
C GLN A 109 -4.72 -6.24 -20.43
N TRP A 110 -4.63 -5.02 -19.89
CA TRP A 110 -5.00 -3.78 -20.60
C TRP A 110 -3.85 -3.16 -21.40
N GLY A 111 -2.65 -3.76 -21.37
CA GLY A 111 -1.49 -3.23 -22.08
C GLY A 111 -0.91 -1.96 -21.46
N LEU A 112 -1.14 -1.72 -20.18
CA LEU A 112 -0.67 -0.54 -19.47
C LEU A 112 0.75 -0.75 -18.93
N THR A 113 1.59 0.27 -19.06
CA THR A 113 2.93 0.32 -18.44
C THR A 113 2.86 1.20 -17.20
N PRO A 114 3.32 0.72 -16.02
CA PRO A 114 3.32 1.52 -14.80
C PRO A 114 4.21 2.75 -14.91
N ASN A 115 3.61 3.92 -14.79
CA ASN A 115 4.25 5.23 -14.76
C ASN A 115 3.34 6.24 -14.05
N HIS A 116 3.76 7.49 -13.94
CA HIS A 116 3.00 8.56 -13.28
C HIS A 116 1.66 8.91 -13.95
N ASP A 117 1.43 8.53 -15.19
CA ASP A 117 0.14 8.76 -15.87
C ASP A 117 -0.85 7.63 -15.65
N THR A 118 -0.35 6.39 -15.53
CA THR A 118 -1.16 5.17 -15.45
C THR A 118 -1.36 4.63 -14.04
N VAL A 119 -0.58 5.10 -13.07
CA VAL A 119 -0.71 4.75 -11.63
C VAL A 119 -0.91 6.04 -10.85
N LYS A 120 -2.00 6.12 -10.11
CA LYS A 120 -2.37 7.30 -9.31
C LYS A 120 -2.67 6.91 -7.86
N LEU A 121 -2.46 7.87 -6.97
CA LEU A 121 -3.00 7.87 -5.62
C LEU A 121 -4.24 8.76 -5.58
N HIS A 122 -5.22 8.44 -4.73
CA HIS A 122 -6.46 9.22 -4.62
C HIS A 122 -6.18 10.72 -4.38
N GLN A 123 -5.24 11.05 -3.50
CA GLN A 123 -4.89 12.45 -3.18
C GLN A 123 -4.25 13.25 -4.33
N GLU A 124 -3.90 12.62 -5.46
CA GLU A 124 -3.50 13.33 -6.68
C GLU A 124 -4.71 13.80 -7.50
N LEU A 125 -5.91 13.26 -7.23
CA LEU A 125 -7.12 13.50 -8.02
C LEU A 125 -8.13 14.38 -7.27
N SER A 126 -8.11 14.38 -5.93
CA SER A 126 -9.00 15.19 -5.10
C SER A 126 -8.37 15.49 -3.72
N ALA A 127 -8.97 16.44 -3.00
CA ALA A 127 -8.51 16.85 -1.67
C ALA A 127 -8.85 15.77 -0.63
N THR A 128 -7.92 14.85 -0.36
CA THR A 128 -8.04 13.75 0.61
C THR A 128 -6.67 13.35 1.14
N SER A 129 -6.64 12.63 2.25
CA SER A 129 -5.41 11.98 2.74
C SER A 129 -5.21 10.56 2.21
N CYS A 130 -6.18 10.00 1.47
CA CYS A 130 -6.09 8.65 0.92
C CYS A 130 -5.05 8.57 -0.22
N PRO A 131 -4.18 7.56 -0.22
CA PRO A 131 -4.02 6.41 0.68
C PRO A 131 -3.05 6.71 1.85
N ARG A 132 -3.57 7.25 2.95
CA ARG A 132 -2.76 7.74 4.07
C ARG A 132 -1.76 6.71 4.60
N ARG A 133 -2.22 5.48 4.87
CA ARG A 133 -1.36 4.43 5.43
C ARG A 133 -0.23 4.03 4.47
N SER A 134 -0.54 3.88 3.19
CA SER A 134 0.47 3.59 2.16
C SER A 134 1.50 4.71 2.07
N VAL A 135 1.08 5.97 2.08
CA VAL A 135 2.00 7.12 2.09
C VAL A 135 2.88 7.10 3.34
N GLU A 136 2.29 6.88 4.52
CA GLU A 136 3.04 6.81 5.79
C GLU A 136 4.12 5.72 5.78
N VAL A 137 3.83 4.55 5.23
CA VAL A 137 4.78 3.43 5.25
C VAL A 137 5.81 3.48 4.11
N HIS A 138 5.54 4.20 3.03
CA HIS A 138 6.43 4.31 1.88
C HIS A 138 7.11 5.67 1.75
N GLY A 139 7.60 6.22 2.86
CA GLY A 139 8.46 7.41 2.86
C GLY A 139 7.77 8.72 3.21
N GLY A 140 6.46 8.71 3.51
CA GLY A 140 5.73 9.84 4.09
C GLY A 140 5.31 10.91 3.08
N THR A 141 5.57 10.73 1.79
CA THR A 141 5.17 11.65 0.73
C THR A 141 4.41 10.93 -0.38
N VAL A 142 3.55 11.65 -1.11
CA VAL A 142 2.85 11.15 -2.30
C VAL A 142 3.86 10.57 -3.29
N GLU A 143 4.89 11.34 -3.60
CA GLU A 143 5.90 10.97 -4.59
C GLU A 143 6.66 9.69 -4.21
N SER A 144 7.07 9.54 -2.94
CA SER A 144 7.78 8.33 -2.50
C SER A 144 6.89 7.09 -2.55
N CYS A 145 5.62 7.21 -2.19
CA CYS A 145 4.65 6.12 -2.26
C CYS A 145 4.35 5.74 -3.72
N LEU A 146 4.12 6.72 -4.58
CA LEU A 146 3.85 6.50 -6.00
C LEU A 146 5.05 5.84 -6.70
N SER A 147 6.26 6.34 -6.45
CA SER A 147 7.50 5.74 -6.96
C SER A 147 7.69 4.30 -6.50
N TYR A 148 7.32 3.99 -5.25
CA TYR A 148 7.33 2.62 -4.73
C TYR A 148 6.34 1.74 -5.50
N PHE A 149 5.08 2.16 -5.66
CA PHE A 149 4.07 1.39 -6.40
C PHE A 149 4.46 1.17 -7.86
N ILE A 150 4.92 2.20 -8.56
CA ILE A 150 5.40 2.10 -9.94
C ILE A 150 6.55 1.09 -10.05
N THR A 151 7.51 1.15 -9.13
CA THR A 151 8.65 0.23 -9.09
C THR A 151 8.18 -1.22 -8.88
N GLU A 152 7.30 -1.45 -7.91
CA GLU A 152 6.79 -2.77 -7.58
C GLU A 152 5.91 -3.37 -8.70
N LEU A 153 5.11 -2.54 -9.36
CA LEU A 153 4.31 -2.95 -10.51
C LEU A 153 5.18 -3.30 -11.72
N ASN A 154 6.21 -2.51 -12.01
CA ASN A 154 7.18 -2.82 -13.08
C ASN A 154 7.92 -4.13 -12.84
N LYS A 155 8.33 -4.44 -11.61
CA LYS A 155 8.93 -5.73 -11.26
C LYS A 155 7.99 -6.90 -11.59
N ARG A 156 6.71 -6.79 -11.23
CA ARG A 156 5.69 -7.81 -11.48
C ARG A 156 5.41 -8.02 -12.96
N LEU A 157 5.33 -6.95 -13.72
CA LEU A 157 5.03 -7.01 -15.16
C LEU A 157 6.17 -7.57 -15.99
N THR A 158 7.40 -7.25 -15.65
CA THR A 158 8.57 -7.68 -16.44
C THR A 158 9.06 -9.07 -16.08
N GLY A 159 8.59 -9.66 -14.96
CA GLY A 159 9.15 -10.91 -14.42
C GLY A 159 10.63 -10.79 -14.06
N LYS A 160 11.21 -9.63 -14.26
CA LYS A 160 12.58 -9.34 -13.89
C LYS A 160 12.57 -8.90 -12.42
N ASN A 161 13.05 -9.79 -11.55
CA ASN A 161 13.83 -9.28 -10.44
C ASN A 161 14.91 -8.41 -11.08
N THR A 162 14.64 -7.12 -11.17
CA THR A 162 15.65 -6.20 -11.68
C THR A 162 16.76 -6.08 -10.64
N ASN A 163 17.59 -7.11 -10.59
CA ASN A 163 18.97 -6.98 -10.17
C ASN A 163 19.75 -6.18 -11.24
N THR A 164 19.16 -5.11 -11.72
CA THR A 164 19.92 -4.09 -12.41
C THR A 164 20.59 -3.27 -11.34
N ASN A 165 21.89 -3.34 -11.36
CA ASN A 165 22.89 -2.59 -10.63
C ASN A 165 22.81 -1.08 -10.96
N THR A 166 21.62 -0.50 -10.80
CA THR A 166 21.37 0.91 -10.74
C THR A 166 21.15 1.20 -9.28
N GLU A 167 22.23 1.67 -8.64
CA GLU A 167 22.33 2.15 -7.27
C GLU A 167 21.21 1.62 -6.37
N LYS A 168 21.54 0.59 -5.57
CA LYS A 168 20.81 0.25 -4.35
C LYS A 168 20.75 1.51 -3.49
N ARG A 169 19.80 2.41 -3.78
CA ARG A 169 19.29 3.32 -2.77
C ARG A 169 18.58 2.42 -1.77
N LYS A 170 19.36 1.91 -0.85
CA LYS A 170 18.91 1.16 0.31
C LYS A 170 18.15 2.09 1.24
N TYR A 171 16.98 2.54 0.84
CA TYR A 171 16.07 3.14 1.79
C TYR A 171 15.49 2.02 2.64
N LYS A 172 16.24 1.65 3.68
CA LYS A 172 15.68 0.88 4.77
C LYS A 172 14.68 1.79 5.45
N MET A 173 13.38 1.58 5.19
CA MET A 173 12.32 2.48 5.67
C MET A 173 11.96 2.22 7.12
N PHE A 174 12.36 1.08 7.67
CA PHE A 174 12.08 0.69 9.04
C PHE A 174 13.34 0.23 9.75
N ALA A 175 13.42 0.53 11.03
CA ALA A 175 14.45 0.01 11.93
C ALA A 175 13.78 -0.75 13.08
N ILE A 176 14.22 -1.99 13.34
CA ILE A 176 13.83 -2.72 14.54
C ILE A 176 14.94 -2.57 15.58
N TYR A 177 14.58 -2.21 16.79
CA TYR A 177 15.52 -2.04 17.89
C TYR A 177 14.87 -2.35 19.26
N SER A 178 15.68 -2.47 20.31
CA SER A 178 15.24 -2.67 21.69
C SER A 178 15.43 -1.40 22.52
N ASP A 179 14.58 -1.16 23.52
CA ASP A 179 14.72 -0.05 24.45
C ASP A 179 15.86 -0.24 25.49
N GLY A 180 16.52 -1.38 25.45
CA GLY A 180 17.69 -1.69 26.26
C GLY A 180 17.40 -2.13 27.69
N SER A 181 16.35 -1.61 28.34
CA SER A 181 16.04 -1.89 29.74
C SER A 181 15.02 -3.04 29.91
N ASN A 182 14.00 -3.08 29.07
CA ASN A 182 12.86 -3.99 29.22
C ASN A 182 12.77 -5.09 28.15
N LYS A 183 13.78 -5.21 27.28
CA LYS A 183 13.76 -6.11 26.11
C LYS A 183 12.57 -5.88 25.16
N GLN A 184 11.88 -4.76 25.31
CA GLN A 184 10.79 -4.38 24.42
C GLN A 184 11.36 -4.05 23.05
N LEU A 185 10.78 -4.64 22.01
CA LEU A 185 11.12 -4.34 20.63
C LEU A 185 10.22 -3.25 20.08
N TYR A 186 10.80 -2.44 19.22
CA TYR A 186 10.11 -1.38 18.48
C TYR A 186 10.45 -1.47 17.00
N ILE A 187 9.49 -1.13 16.15
CA ILE A 187 9.70 -0.84 14.75
C ILE A 187 9.53 0.66 14.54
N LEU A 188 10.56 1.29 14.01
CA LEU A 188 10.60 2.72 13.70
C LEU A 188 10.45 2.91 12.21
N ASN A 189 9.47 3.71 11.78
CA ASN A 189 9.45 4.27 10.45
C ASN A 189 10.48 5.42 10.39
N VAL A 190 11.56 5.21 9.65
CA VAL A 190 12.69 6.14 9.60
C VAL A 190 12.32 7.48 8.96
N ALA A 191 11.37 7.47 8.02
CA ALA A 191 10.93 8.69 7.32
C ALA A 191 10.06 9.60 8.20
N THR A 192 9.15 9.00 9.02
CA THR A 192 8.20 9.76 9.82
C THR A 192 8.59 9.91 11.28
N GLY A 193 9.57 9.11 11.76
CA GLY A 193 9.93 9.05 13.16
C GLY A 193 8.91 8.35 14.07
N LYS A 194 7.83 7.80 13.50
CA LYS A 194 6.80 7.06 14.26
C LYS A 194 7.32 5.69 14.69
N GLU A 195 7.07 5.35 15.94
CA GLU A 195 7.46 4.07 16.55
C GLU A 195 6.23 3.25 16.95
N ASN A 196 6.31 1.94 16.75
CA ASN A 196 5.32 0.98 17.26
C ASN A 196 6.05 -0.11 18.07
N LYS A 197 5.43 -0.54 19.17
CA LYS A 197 5.90 -1.72 19.91
C LYS A 197 5.61 -2.96 19.12
N ILE A 198 6.55 -3.90 19.10
CA ILE A 198 6.37 -5.22 18.46
C ILE A 198 6.82 -6.33 19.40
N THR A 199 6.26 -7.50 19.20
CA THR A 199 6.65 -8.75 19.89
C THR A 199 7.80 -9.45 19.15
N ASN A 200 8.42 -10.44 19.80
CA ASN A 200 9.42 -11.28 19.15
C ASN A 200 8.84 -12.09 17.97
N ASP A 201 7.58 -12.47 18.03
CA ASP A 201 6.94 -13.24 16.96
C ASP A 201 6.60 -12.35 15.76
N GLU A 202 6.14 -11.11 16.00
CA GLU A 202 5.99 -10.10 14.95
C GLU A 202 7.33 -9.76 14.30
N ARG A 203 8.42 -9.61 15.08
CA ARG A 203 9.78 -9.45 14.52
C ARG A 203 10.17 -10.61 13.63
N LYS A 204 9.94 -11.87 14.07
CA LYS A 204 10.23 -13.06 13.25
C LYS A 204 9.40 -13.08 11.97
N ALA A 205 8.10 -12.76 12.06
CA ALA A 205 7.22 -12.69 10.91
C ALA A 205 7.68 -11.61 9.91
N ILE A 206 8.04 -10.42 10.38
CA ILE A 206 8.59 -9.32 9.57
C ILE A 206 9.87 -9.74 8.85
N LEU A 207 10.79 -10.41 9.54
CA LEU A 207 12.08 -10.84 8.97
C LEU A 207 11.96 -12.08 8.07
N ALA A 208 10.93 -12.90 8.24
CA ALA A 208 10.61 -14.03 7.37
C ALA A 208 9.93 -13.59 6.06
N ASP A 209 9.28 -12.43 6.08
CA ASP A 209 8.64 -11.86 4.90
C ASP A 209 9.70 -11.28 3.95
N ASN A 210 9.76 -11.75 2.71
CA ASN A 210 10.80 -11.38 1.76
C ASN A 210 10.79 -9.88 1.41
N VAL A 211 9.64 -9.21 1.43
CA VAL A 211 9.52 -7.79 1.14
C VAL A 211 9.91 -6.95 2.36
N MET A 212 9.35 -7.28 3.53
CA MET A 212 9.67 -6.58 4.78
C MET A 212 11.15 -6.70 5.14
N LYS A 213 11.76 -7.87 4.92
CA LYS A 213 13.19 -8.10 5.13
C LYS A 213 14.06 -7.15 4.28
N GLU A 214 13.63 -6.79 3.09
CA GLU A 214 14.35 -5.81 2.27
C GLU A 214 14.18 -4.36 2.75
N MET A 215 13.07 -4.06 3.43
CA MET A 215 12.70 -2.72 3.91
C MET A 215 13.16 -2.43 5.34
N VAL A 216 13.58 -3.45 6.09
CA VAL A 216 13.91 -3.35 7.52
C VAL A 216 15.40 -3.45 7.77
N VAL A 217 15.93 -2.57 8.64
CA VAL A 217 17.21 -2.78 9.31
C VAL A 217 16.92 -3.35 10.69
N ASP A 218 17.32 -4.59 10.92
CA ASP A 218 17.21 -5.21 12.23
C ASP A 218 18.49 -4.96 13.05
N PHE A 219 18.39 -4.07 14.02
CA PHE A 219 19.48 -3.77 14.96
C PHE A 219 19.48 -4.74 16.17
N GLY A 220 18.57 -5.70 16.20
CA GLY A 220 18.47 -6.70 17.24
C GLY A 220 18.29 -6.09 18.61
N LYS A 221 19.26 -6.35 19.50
CA LYS A 221 19.28 -5.84 20.89
C LYS A 221 19.95 -4.47 21.05
N ALA A 222 20.29 -3.78 19.97
CA ALA A 222 20.85 -2.43 20.07
C ALA A 222 19.80 -1.50 20.70
N ASN A 223 20.22 -0.72 21.69
CA ASN A 223 19.32 0.19 22.39
C ASN A 223 19.16 1.52 21.65
N ARG A 224 18.09 2.26 21.96
CA ARG A 224 17.79 3.57 21.38
C ARG A 224 18.93 4.58 21.53
N THR A 225 19.72 4.48 22.61
CA THR A 225 20.87 5.35 22.86
C THR A 225 21.98 5.11 21.85
N SER A 226 22.18 3.87 21.41
CA SER A 226 23.12 3.53 20.34
C SER A 226 22.65 4.04 18.98
N LEU A 227 21.35 4.02 18.70
CA LEU A 227 20.74 4.60 17.50
C LEU A 227 20.79 6.13 17.52
N GLY A 228 20.57 6.77 18.67
CA GLY A 228 20.65 8.23 18.84
C GLY A 228 22.06 8.78 18.68
N LYS A 229 23.06 8.04 19.12
CA LYS A 229 24.48 8.39 18.91
C LYS A 229 24.95 8.14 17.48
N SER A 230 24.26 7.27 16.73
CA SER A 230 24.52 6.99 15.33
C SER A 230 23.63 7.80 14.38
N ASN A 231 23.21 9.03 14.75
CA ASN A 231 22.63 9.98 13.79
C ASN A 231 23.53 10.15 12.54
N GLU A 232 24.82 9.90 12.65
CA GLU A 232 25.75 9.73 11.53
C GLU A 232 25.49 8.47 10.71
N ALA A 233 25.11 7.36 11.33
CA ALA A 233 24.72 6.15 10.60
C ALA A 233 23.37 6.33 9.91
N LEU A 234 22.40 7.00 10.56
CA LEU A 234 21.11 7.35 9.94
C LEU A 234 21.26 8.40 8.82
N LYS A 235 22.23 9.31 8.91
CA LYS A 235 22.58 10.24 7.82
C LYS A 235 23.13 9.54 6.57
N LYS A 236 23.69 8.34 6.71
CA LYS A 236 24.13 7.51 5.57
C LYS A 236 22.97 6.80 4.86
N PHE A 237 21.75 6.89 5.39
CA PHE A 237 20.53 6.32 4.82
C PHE A 237 19.60 7.37 4.18
N ARG A 238 20.03 8.63 4.16
CA ARG A 238 19.36 9.72 3.42
C ARG A 238 19.91 9.86 2.01
#